data_350f1b4741a04d90e0d9163868aed0d3
#
_entry.id   350f1b4741a04d90e0d9163868aed0d3
#
_cell.length_a   1.000
_cell.length_b   1.000
_cell.length_c   1.000
_cell.angle_alpha   90.00
_cell.angle_beta   90.00
_cell.angle_gamma   90.00
#
_symmetry.space_group_name_H-M   'P 1'
#
loop_
_entity.id
_entity.type
_entity.pdbx_description
1 polymer ?
#
loop_
_entity_poly.entity_id
_entity_poly.type
_entity_poly.pdbx_seq_one_letter_code
_entity_poly.pdbx_strand_id
1 'polypeptide(L)'
;MPTWRQRGELWTVGPTQPKGVVQFLGGSGLGASPQLSYKRLLEAVSRRGWLVQCWSYLPSFDHQLLAVQAWRGFRSQRQNDLPVLRLGHSMGCKLHLLAPDQGRGCRGEALLSFNNFSADRSIPLLGELAPRLGVRSEFSPGPEETLRLITSQ
;
A
#
# COMPACT_ATOMS: atom_id res chain seq x y z
N MET A 1 -17.85 -17.30 7.25
CA MET A 1 -16.56 -17.13 6.57
C MET A 1 -16.51 -15.75 5.92
N PRO A 2 -15.44 -14.98 6.10
CA PRO A 2 -15.26 -13.72 5.40
C PRO A 2 -15.20 -13.96 3.89
N THR A 3 -15.95 -13.17 3.15
CA THR A 3 -16.01 -13.29 1.68
C THR A 3 -15.29 -12.12 1.04
N TRP A 4 -14.27 -12.43 0.27
CA TRP A 4 -13.52 -11.44 -0.50
C TRP A 4 -14.30 -11.04 -1.76
N ARG A 5 -14.30 -9.75 -2.05
CA ARG A 5 -14.93 -9.18 -3.25
C ARG A 5 -14.01 -8.15 -3.87
N GLN A 6 -14.00 -8.09 -5.17
CA GLN A 6 -13.31 -7.03 -5.91
C GLN A 6 -14.30 -5.92 -6.24
N ARG A 7 -13.94 -4.69 -5.94
CA ARG A 7 -14.70 -3.48 -6.28
C ARG A 7 -13.74 -2.48 -6.91
N GLY A 8 -13.82 -2.32 -8.22
CA GLY A 8 -12.84 -1.55 -8.99
C GLY A 8 -11.44 -2.12 -8.81
N GLU A 9 -10.51 -1.29 -8.39
CA GLU A 9 -9.12 -1.67 -8.13
C GLU A 9 -8.89 -2.27 -6.74
N LEU A 10 -9.93 -2.31 -5.89
CA LEU A 10 -9.80 -2.74 -4.51
C LEU A 10 -10.31 -4.15 -4.28
N TRP A 11 -9.55 -4.94 -3.53
CA TRP A 11 -10.05 -6.13 -2.86
C TRP A 11 -10.63 -5.76 -1.51
N THR A 12 -11.82 -6.26 -1.21
CA THR A 12 -12.54 -5.92 0.02
C THR A 12 -13.01 -7.16 0.76
N VAL A 13 -12.93 -7.10 2.08
CA VAL A 13 -13.50 -8.10 2.98
C VAL A 13 -14.00 -7.42 4.24
N GLY A 14 -15.18 -7.78 4.71
CA GLY A 14 -15.74 -7.21 5.93
C GLY A 14 -17.24 -7.38 6.03
N PRO A 15 -17.84 -6.94 7.15
CA PRO A 15 -19.28 -7.01 7.37
C PRO A 15 -20.03 -6.01 6.49
N THR A 16 -21.34 -6.23 6.36
CA THR A 16 -22.23 -5.32 5.63
C THR A 16 -22.46 -3.99 6.35
N GLN A 17 -22.33 -3.99 7.68
CA GLN A 17 -22.40 -2.79 8.52
C GLN A 17 -21.10 -2.65 9.31
N PRO A 18 -20.04 -2.14 8.68
CA PRO A 18 -18.75 -1.98 9.35
C PRO A 18 -18.78 -0.79 10.31
N LYS A 19 -17.98 -0.90 11.38
CA LYS A 19 -17.75 0.21 12.31
C LYS A 19 -16.69 1.22 11.81
N GLY A 20 -15.95 0.86 10.77
CA GLY A 20 -14.93 1.68 10.16
C GLY A 20 -14.27 0.95 9.00
N VAL A 21 -13.36 1.64 8.34
CA VAL A 21 -12.63 1.15 7.17
C VAL A 21 -11.14 1.07 7.48
N VAL A 22 -10.51 -0.05 7.12
CA VAL A 22 -9.06 -0.19 7.12
C VAL A 22 -8.57 -0.22 5.67
N GLN A 23 -7.78 0.76 5.29
CA GLN A 23 -7.12 0.84 3.99
C GLN A 23 -5.74 0.19 4.11
N PHE A 24 -5.55 -0.93 3.44
CA PHE A 24 -4.34 -1.75 3.54
C PHE A 24 -3.47 -1.66 2.29
N LEU A 25 -2.18 -1.47 2.51
CA LEU A 25 -1.13 -1.57 1.51
C LEU A 25 -0.05 -2.56 1.97
N GLY A 26 0.18 -3.59 1.17
CA GLY A 26 1.19 -4.61 1.44
C GLY A 26 2.60 -4.21 1.00
N GLY A 27 3.56 -5.07 1.30
CA GLY A 27 4.93 -4.93 0.85
C GLY A 27 5.12 -5.21 -0.63
N SER A 28 6.30 -4.90 -1.15
CA SER A 28 6.69 -5.18 -2.54
C SER A 28 6.55 -6.67 -2.86
N GLY A 29 5.92 -6.99 -3.98
CA GLY A 29 5.63 -8.36 -4.38
C GLY A 29 4.41 -8.95 -3.68
N LEU A 30 4.38 -9.01 -2.36
CA LEU A 30 3.23 -9.48 -1.58
C LEU A 30 1.98 -8.60 -1.76
N GLY A 31 2.17 -7.31 -1.98
CA GLY A 31 1.10 -6.35 -2.21
C GLY A 31 0.39 -6.48 -3.57
N ALA A 32 0.90 -7.31 -4.47
CA ALA A 32 0.24 -7.61 -5.74
C ALA A 32 -1.03 -8.46 -5.57
N SER A 33 -1.06 -9.30 -4.54
CA SER A 33 -2.21 -10.15 -4.21
C SER A 33 -2.48 -10.14 -2.71
N PRO A 34 -2.90 -9.01 -2.14
CA PRO A 34 -3.05 -8.86 -0.69
C PRO A 34 -4.09 -9.81 -0.09
N GLN A 35 -5.12 -10.14 -0.83
CA GLN A 35 -6.16 -11.09 -0.43
C GLN A 35 -5.64 -12.52 -0.23
N LEU A 36 -4.49 -12.83 -0.79
CA LEU A 36 -3.80 -14.10 -0.61
C LEU A 36 -2.66 -14.00 0.40
N SER A 37 -1.75 -13.06 0.17
CA SER A 37 -0.52 -12.91 0.96
C SER A 37 -0.77 -12.49 2.40
N TYR A 38 -1.81 -11.69 2.66
CA TYR A 38 -2.17 -11.17 3.99
C TYR A 38 -3.52 -11.69 4.49
N LYS A 39 -4.03 -12.74 3.89
CA LYS A 39 -5.39 -13.26 4.15
C LYS A 39 -5.70 -13.39 5.65
N ARG A 40 -4.85 -14.05 6.40
CA ARG A 40 -5.07 -14.31 7.84
C ARG A 40 -5.18 -13.01 8.65
N LEU A 41 -4.27 -12.07 8.40
CA LEU A 41 -4.26 -10.77 9.06
C LEU A 41 -5.54 -9.99 8.74
N LEU A 42 -5.84 -9.84 7.47
CA LEU A 42 -6.93 -8.98 7.01
C LEU A 42 -8.31 -9.55 7.34
N GLU A 43 -8.48 -10.86 7.27
CA GLU A 43 -9.69 -11.50 7.75
C GLU A 43 -9.86 -11.39 9.27
N ALA A 44 -8.78 -11.43 10.03
CA ALA A 44 -8.84 -11.20 11.48
C ALA A 44 -9.29 -9.77 11.81
N VAL A 45 -8.83 -8.78 11.04
CA VAL A 45 -9.28 -7.39 11.16
C VAL A 45 -10.77 -7.27 10.79
N SER A 46 -11.19 -7.92 9.70
CA SER A 46 -12.58 -7.89 9.25
C SER A 46 -13.54 -8.52 10.27
N ARG A 47 -13.13 -9.63 10.90
CA ARG A 47 -13.91 -10.27 11.97
C ARG A 47 -14.11 -9.39 13.22
N ARG A 48 -13.30 -8.36 13.38
CA ARG A 48 -13.46 -7.35 14.43
C ARG A 48 -14.39 -6.20 14.05
N GLY A 49 -15.10 -6.33 12.94
CA GLY A 49 -16.12 -5.35 12.51
C GLY A 49 -15.60 -4.27 11.56
N TRP A 50 -14.42 -4.42 11.00
CA TRP A 50 -13.85 -3.49 10.04
C TRP A 50 -14.06 -3.93 8.60
N LEU A 51 -14.42 -2.98 7.73
CA LEU A 51 -14.30 -3.19 6.29
C LEU A 51 -12.84 -2.99 5.88
N VAL A 52 -12.22 -4.05 5.40
CA VAL A 52 -10.84 -3.97 4.88
C VAL A 52 -10.90 -3.71 3.39
N GLN A 53 -10.16 -2.71 2.94
CA GLN A 53 -9.94 -2.37 1.55
C GLN A 53 -8.45 -2.49 1.25
N CYS A 54 -8.10 -3.27 0.25
CA CYS A 54 -6.72 -3.48 -0.18
C CYS A 54 -6.54 -3.02 -1.61
N TRP A 55 -5.55 -2.19 -1.86
CA TRP A 55 -5.12 -1.85 -3.21
C TRP A 55 -3.98 -2.76 -3.64
N SER A 56 -4.10 -3.37 -4.82
CA SER A 56 -3.08 -4.26 -5.39
C SER A 56 -2.13 -3.48 -6.27
N TYR A 57 -0.83 -3.74 -6.17
CA TYR A 57 0.15 -3.09 -7.02
C TYR A 57 1.34 -3.99 -7.32
N LEU A 58 1.99 -3.72 -8.45
CA LEU A 58 3.28 -4.29 -8.80
C LEU A 58 4.40 -3.37 -8.33
N PRO A 59 5.56 -3.91 -7.91
CA PRO A 59 6.71 -3.11 -7.53
C PRO A 59 7.11 -2.13 -8.63
N SER A 60 7.42 -0.90 -8.24
CA SER A 60 7.92 0.15 -9.12
C SER A 60 8.94 1.00 -8.38
N PHE A 61 9.85 1.63 -9.11
CA PHE A 61 10.79 2.58 -8.55
C PHE A 61 10.16 3.95 -8.27
N ASP A 62 9.05 4.27 -8.91
CA ASP A 62 8.31 5.50 -8.68
C ASP A 62 7.32 5.34 -7.53
N HIS A 63 7.82 5.45 -6.32
CA HIS A 63 7.01 5.31 -5.11
C HIS A 63 5.98 6.44 -4.96
N GLN A 64 6.30 7.64 -5.46
CA GLN A 64 5.39 8.77 -5.42
C GLN A 64 4.16 8.51 -6.30
N LEU A 65 4.39 7.99 -7.50
CA LEU A 65 3.30 7.62 -8.40
C LEU A 65 2.44 6.51 -7.80
N LEU A 66 3.06 5.46 -7.24
CA LEU A 66 2.33 4.38 -6.56
C LEU A 66 1.48 4.92 -5.41
N ALA A 67 2.02 5.82 -4.60
CA ALA A 67 1.29 6.42 -3.48
C ALA A 67 0.06 7.22 -3.96
N VAL A 68 0.20 8.00 -5.02
CA VAL A 68 -0.90 8.75 -5.62
C VAL A 68 -1.97 7.82 -6.19
N GLN A 69 -1.56 6.76 -6.88
CA GLN A 69 -2.47 5.77 -7.45
C GLN A 69 -3.25 5.02 -6.36
N ALA A 70 -2.57 4.58 -5.31
CA ALA A 70 -3.21 3.93 -4.16
C ALA A 70 -4.23 4.85 -3.47
N TRP A 71 -3.84 6.08 -3.20
CA TRP A 71 -4.71 7.08 -2.60
C TRP A 71 -5.97 7.34 -3.44
N ARG A 72 -5.83 7.47 -4.76
CA ARG A 72 -6.96 7.61 -5.69
C ARG A 72 -7.85 6.36 -5.68
N GLY A 73 -7.26 5.17 -5.68
CA GLY A 73 -7.99 3.91 -5.60
C GLY A 73 -8.87 3.82 -4.36
N PHE A 74 -8.33 4.15 -3.18
CA PHE A 74 -9.11 4.19 -1.95
C PHE A 74 -10.20 5.25 -1.96
N ARG A 75 -9.92 6.42 -2.50
CA ARG A 75 -10.93 7.49 -2.62
C ARG A 75 -12.10 7.12 -3.51
N SER A 76 -11.89 6.33 -4.56
CA SER A 76 -12.95 5.91 -5.48
C SER A 76 -14.03 5.07 -4.81
N GLN A 77 -13.71 4.43 -3.68
CA GLN A 77 -14.62 3.55 -2.92
C GLN A 77 -14.84 4.07 -1.48
N ARG A 78 -14.76 5.38 -1.29
CA ARG A 78 -14.86 5.99 0.04
C ARG A 78 -16.24 5.81 0.65
N GLN A 79 -16.26 5.42 1.93
CA GLN A 79 -17.43 5.40 2.79
C GLN A 79 -17.40 6.67 3.66
N ASN A 80 -18.18 7.69 3.29
CA ASN A 80 -18.01 9.05 3.83
C ASN A 80 -18.24 9.20 5.34
N ASP A 81 -19.06 8.34 5.94
CA ASP A 81 -19.47 8.47 7.35
C ASP A 81 -18.70 7.56 8.31
N LEU A 82 -17.75 6.80 7.80
CA LEU A 82 -17.01 5.83 8.60
C LEU A 82 -15.57 6.32 8.91
N PRO A 83 -15.08 6.06 10.14
CA PRO A 83 -13.68 6.32 10.44
C PRO A 83 -12.77 5.44 9.59
N VAL A 84 -11.68 6.03 9.10
CA VAL A 84 -10.68 5.36 8.27
C VAL A 84 -9.39 5.21 9.05
N LEU A 85 -8.83 4.00 9.06
CA LEU A 85 -7.48 3.71 9.51
C LEU A 85 -6.65 3.25 8.31
N ARG A 86 -5.39 3.60 8.30
CA ARG A 86 -4.43 3.10 7.31
C ARG A 86 -3.52 2.06 7.93
N LEU A 87 -3.39 0.93 7.28
CA LEU A 87 -2.52 -0.17 7.69
C LEU A 87 -1.54 -0.46 6.56
N GLY A 88 -0.27 -0.38 6.85
CA GLY A 88 0.80 -0.69 5.90
C GLY A 88 1.74 -1.76 6.43
N HIS A 89 2.29 -2.56 5.52
CA HIS A 89 3.39 -3.46 5.79
C HIS A 89 4.56 -3.15 4.86
N SER A 90 5.75 -2.97 5.44
CA SER A 90 6.99 -2.73 4.70
C SER A 90 6.86 -1.54 3.72
N MET A 91 6.95 -1.76 2.41
CA MET A 91 6.75 -0.73 1.37
C MET A 91 5.38 -0.05 1.47
N GLY A 92 4.34 -0.77 1.84
CA GLY A 92 3.01 -0.21 2.01
C GLY A 92 2.93 0.90 3.05
N CYS A 93 3.77 0.84 4.08
CA CYS A 93 3.93 1.93 5.05
C CYS A 93 4.38 3.22 4.36
N LYS A 94 5.41 3.12 3.53
CA LYS A 94 5.95 4.25 2.79
C LYS A 94 4.91 4.85 1.84
N LEU A 95 4.14 4.02 1.14
CA LEU A 95 3.10 4.49 0.23
C LEU A 95 1.99 5.25 0.98
N HIS A 96 1.61 4.80 2.16
CA HIS A 96 0.67 5.56 3.00
C HIS A 96 1.24 6.90 3.46
N LEU A 97 2.50 6.94 3.88
CA LEU A 97 3.16 8.17 4.31
C LEU A 97 3.36 9.18 3.18
N LEU A 98 3.50 8.72 1.95
CA LEU A 98 3.60 9.55 0.74
C LEU A 98 2.24 9.96 0.16
N ALA A 99 1.12 9.58 0.78
CA ALA A 99 -0.20 9.93 0.29
C ALA A 99 -0.37 11.46 0.18
N PRO A 100 -1.01 11.97 -0.90
CA PRO A 100 -1.12 13.40 -1.15
C PRO A 100 -1.82 14.20 -0.05
N ASP A 101 -2.66 13.55 0.75
CA ASP A 101 -3.39 14.17 1.85
C ASP A 101 -2.58 14.28 3.15
N GLN A 102 -1.37 13.75 3.18
CA GLN A 102 -0.49 13.76 4.36
C GLN A 102 -1.16 13.20 5.62
N GLY A 103 -1.93 12.13 5.48
CA GLY A 103 -2.65 11.47 6.57
C GLY A 103 -3.96 12.14 6.99
N ARG A 104 -4.35 13.26 6.38
CA ARG A 104 -5.59 13.97 6.75
C ARG A 104 -6.88 13.21 6.47
N GLY A 105 -6.82 12.25 5.57
CA GLY A 105 -7.98 11.40 5.21
C GLY A 105 -8.18 10.19 6.12
N CYS A 106 -7.38 10.03 7.18
CA CYS A 106 -7.52 8.93 8.12
C CYS A 106 -7.41 9.42 9.57
N ARG A 107 -7.92 8.62 10.51
CA ARG A 107 -7.82 8.88 11.95
C ARG A 107 -6.55 8.36 12.59
N GLY A 108 -5.86 7.45 11.92
CA GLY A 108 -4.62 6.87 12.41
C GLY A 108 -3.99 5.94 11.40
N GLU A 109 -2.72 5.66 11.61
CA GLU A 109 -1.91 4.79 10.78
C GLU A 109 -1.22 3.74 11.63
N ALA A 110 -1.25 2.49 11.20
CA ALA A 110 -0.47 1.40 11.77
C ALA A 110 0.57 0.95 10.75
N LEU A 111 1.83 1.03 11.13
CA LEU A 111 2.97 0.75 10.26
C LEU A 111 3.71 -0.48 10.76
N LEU A 112 3.58 -1.58 10.01
CA LEU A 112 4.20 -2.86 10.33
C LEU A 112 5.50 -3.03 9.55
N SER A 113 6.59 -3.35 10.26
CA SER A 113 7.91 -3.60 9.66
C SER A 113 8.34 -2.48 8.69
N PHE A 114 8.07 -1.24 9.09
CA PHE A 114 8.47 -0.08 8.30
C PHE A 114 9.99 0.11 8.35
N ASN A 115 10.57 0.28 7.18
CA ASN A 115 11.92 0.76 7.02
C ASN A 115 11.96 1.77 5.86
N ASN A 116 12.75 2.80 6.01
CA ASN A 116 12.88 3.85 4.98
C ASN A 116 14.06 3.56 4.05
N PHE A 117 14.07 2.38 3.45
CA PHE A 117 15.07 2.04 2.45
C PHE A 117 14.75 2.69 1.10
N SER A 118 15.81 2.98 0.35
CA SER A 118 15.71 3.38 -1.06
C SER A 118 15.00 2.30 -1.89
N ALA A 119 14.49 2.67 -3.07
CA ALA A 119 13.74 1.76 -3.93
C ALA A 119 14.52 0.49 -4.29
N ASP A 120 15.81 0.61 -4.57
CA ASP A 120 16.71 -0.49 -4.87
C ASP A 120 16.88 -1.47 -3.69
N ARG A 121 16.87 -0.98 -2.46
CA ARG A 121 16.92 -1.80 -1.24
C ARG A 121 15.56 -2.34 -0.79
N SER A 122 14.48 -1.66 -1.17
CA SER A 122 13.12 -2.04 -0.78
C SER A 122 12.57 -3.20 -1.59
N ILE A 123 13.21 -3.52 -2.72
CA ILE A 123 12.82 -4.63 -3.59
C ILE A 123 14.00 -5.61 -3.62
N PRO A 124 14.00 -6.63 -2.73
CA PRO A 124 15.02 -7.67 -2.77
C PRO A 124 15.09 -8.28 -4.16
N LEU A 125 16.30 -8.56 -4.65
CA LEU A 125 16.60 -9.16 -5.96
C LEU A 125 16.47 -8.23 -7.19
N LEU A 126 15.96 -7.02 -7.09
CA LEU A 126 15.94 -6.12 -8.25
C LEU A 126 17.33 -5.70 -8.68
N GLY A 127 18.24 -5.48 -7.73
CA GLY A 127 19.65 -5.24 -8.02
C GLY A 127 20.34 -6.40 -8.74
N GLU A 128 19.89 -7.64 -8.51
CA GLU A 128 20.42 -8.84 -9.14
C GLU A 128 19.69 -9.21 -10.43
N LEU A 129 18.41 -8.89 -10.54
CA LEU A 129 17.57 -9.25 -11.69
C LEU A 129 17.50 -8.14 -12.74
N ALA A 130 17.65 -6.87 -12.38
CA ALA A 130 17.59 -5.76 -13.32
C ALA A 130 18.61 -5.88 -14.47
N PRO A 131 19.88 -6.27 -14.25
CA PRO A 131 20.83 -6.51 -15.32
C PRO A 131 20.47 -7.71 -16.20
N ARG A 132 19.83 -8.74 -15.62
CA ARG A 132 19.41 -9.97 -16.34
C ARG A 132 18.18 -9.77 -17.20
N LEU A 133 17.32 -8.84 -16.83
CA LEU A 133 16.08 -8.50 -17.56
C LEU A 133 16.29 -7.38 -18.58
N GLY A 134 17.51 -6.85 -18.74
CA GLY A 134 17.81 -5.76 -19.67
C GLY A 134 17.13 -4.44 -19.31
N VAL A 135 16.66 -4.30 -18.08
CA VAL A 135 16.08 -3.05 -17.56
C VAL A 135 17.24 -2.07 -17.30
N ARG A 136 17.48 -1.19 -18.25
CA ARG A 136 18.45 -0.10 -18.05
C ARG A 136 17.89 0.92 -17.07
N SER A 137 18.75 1.39 -16.18
CA SER A 137 18.48 2.39 -15.15
C SER A 137 18.19 3.81 -15.68
N GLU A 138 17.91 3.97 -16.97
CA GLU A 138 17.70 5.25 -17.62
C GLU A 138 16.41 5.98 -17.19
N PHE A 139 15.53 5.29 -16.46
CA PHE A 139 14.26 5.84 -15.94
C PHE A 139 14.23 6.04 -14.42
N SER A 140 15.33 5.82 -13.76
CA SER A 140 15.42 6.06 -12.32
C SER A 140 16.09 7.42 -12.09
N PRO A 141 15.40 8.42 -11.53
CA PRO A 141 16.11 9.44 -10.79
C PRO A 141 16.96 8.67 -9.79
N GLY A 142 18.25 8.96 -9.75
CA GLY A 142 19.19 8.21 -8.91
C GLY A 142 18.61 7.99 -7.53
N PRO A 143 18.89 6.86 -6.86
CA PRO A 143 18.36 6.53 -5.53
C PRO A 143 18.52 7.68 -4.54
N GLU A 144 19.55 8.50 -4.70
CA GLU A 144 19.81 9.69 -3.88
C GLU A 144 18.83 10.85 -4.14
N GLU A 145 18.39 11.04 -5.38
CA GLU A 145 17.45 12.11 -5.74
C GLU A 145 16.03 11.80 -5.25
N THR A 146 15.62 10.56 -5.36
CA THR A 146 14.33 10.09 -4.80
C THR A 146 14.34 10.15 -3.27
N LEU A 147 15.48 9.82 -2.64
CA LEU A 147 15.67 9.96 -1.19
C LEU A 147 15.63 11.43 -0.75
N ARG A 148 16.25 12.34 -1.48
CA ARG A 148 16.21 13.78 -1.18
C ARG A 148 14.82 14.36 -1.26
N LEU A 149 14.02 13.94 -2.25
CA LEU A 149 12.61 14.35 -2.37
C LEU A 149 11.74 13.82 -1.22
N ILE A 150 12.07 12.66 -0.67
CA ILE A 150 11.33 12.03 0.43
C ILE A 150 11.78 12.55 1.80
N THR A 151 13.05 12.92 1.94
CA THR A 151 13.63 13.40 3.22
C THR A 151 13.60 14.91 3.36
N SER A 152 13.30 15.67 2.30
CA SER A 152 13.18 17.13 2.32
C SER A 152 11.76 17.63 2.65
N GLN A 153 10.84 16.73 2.94
CA GLN A 153 9.50 17.00 3.46
C GLN A 153 9.38 16.39 4.87
#